data_8c1bee463ea3318754b23ef5083df45c
#
_entry.id   8c1bee463ea3318754b23ef5083df45c
#
_cell.length_a   1.000
_cell.length_b   1.000
_cell.length_c   1.000
_cell.angle_alpha   90.00
_cell.angle_beta   90.00
_cell.angle_gamma   90.00
#
_symmetry.space_group_name_H-M   'P 1'
#
loop_
_entity.id
_entity.type
_entity.pdbx_description
1 polymer ?
#
loop_
_entity_poly.entity_id
_entity_poly.type
_entity_poly.pdbx_seq_one_letter_code
_entity_poly.pdbx_strand_id
1 'polypeptide(L)'
;MTHLFNGMITQPIRNNLSFFLFLFLFGGTCIIFEPWNGSRILGLIELFLDLYVLCVFLMIFPKIGRKYIKVIVSFILYFIGLIDMWCYHVLHMPITASLFQVLLQTNKQESQETITVYWDSAVLFSPFGLLILIAIIHVIVSIFGLMKKNETIDKLLLPLWNKKGNIVLSIILCLCFIVSLPDKERLFTSYIFELSPEDIEKKEIFFNVNTRANMYLPIYRFYAAIKDIHHFNNEIVRLPIIADQTQVDSCAFTSPLIVLIIGESYNRHHSELYGYSKATTPFQKKRLDKNEIYLFKDVVSAWNLTSLSFQDMFSLKTQNSPGEWYDYPLFTTMFRRAGYDVSFLSNQYVLSLEGRLSDFVEDLFLNEAHMSNIQFSHRNKETHNFDIGLLADYDSLTHTSQDKTPTPQLTIFHFRGLHAAFNERFPKQKAFFSVNDYQRRDLTPEDLQILADYDNAMRYNDEVIEGILSRMENKEAIVINLADHGERIFDYGTTNYGRSMALTQESICQQYEIPFWIWCSSSYKEKHPEIVQQIISSQEKPWITSNLPHLMLFLAGISNHKYYQSSANILSPDAKCINRIISGKYLYTTSNFTGN
;
A
#
# COMPACT_ATOMS: atom_id res chain seq x y z
N MET A 1 -2.33 56.36 21.42
CA MET A 1 -2.13 55.21 20.56
C MET A 1 -0.72 54.58 20.64
N THR A 2 0.33 55.32 20.89
CA THR A 2 1.72 54.81 20.92
C THR A 2 2.07 53.85 22.08
N HIS A 3 1.36 53.89 23.20
CA HIS A 3 1.60 52.98 24.34
C HIS A 3 0.94 51.59 24.19
N LEU A 4 -0.10 51.44 23.36
CA LEU A 4 -0.79 50.19 23.13
C LEU A 4 0.02 49.22 22.22
N PHE A 5 0.89 49.72 21.33
CA PHE A 5 1.71 48.90 20.43
C PHE A 5 3.01 48.35 21.05
N ASN A 6 3.40 48.84 22.23
CA ASN A 6 4.61 48.36 22.89
C ASN A 6 4.41 46.94 23.42
N GLY A 7 4.94 45.94 22.75
CA GLY A 7 4.95 44.54 23.16
C GLY A 7 3.81 43.67 22.60
N MET A 8 2.83 44.24 21.92
CA MET A 8 1.63 43.52 21.46
C MET A 8 1.94 42.36 20.50
N ILE A 9 2.90 42.55 19.61
CA ILE A 9 3.28 41.55 18.59
C ILE A 9 4.18 40.46 19.13
N THR A 10 5.08 40.77 20.04
CA THR A 10 5.97 39.79 20.68
C THR A 10 5.31 39.06 21.85
N GLN A 11 4.24 39.61 22.40
CA GLN A 11 3.55 39.06 23.56
C GLN A 11 3.00 37.64 23.40
N PRO A 12 2.44 37.24 22.23
CA PRO A 12 2.00 35.87 21.99
C PRO A 12 3.14 34.85 22.15
N ILE A 13 4.30 35.12 21.54
CA ILE A 13 5.47 34.25 21.71
C ILE A 13 6.00 34.29 23.15
N ARG A 14 6.16 35.48 23.72
CA ARG A 14 6.68 35.65 25.07
C ARG A 14 5.86 34.90 26.14
N ASN A 15 4.54 34.93 26.04
CA ASN A 15 3.65 34.24 26.96
C ASN A 15 3.56 32.73 26.73
N ASN A 16 4.05 32.25 25.58
CA ASN A 16 3.99 30.86 25.17
C ASN A 16 5.37 30.33 24.73
N LEU A 17 6.46 30.93 25.23
CA LEU A 17 7.83 30.73 24.70
C LEU A 17 8.26 29.27 24.65
N SER A 18 8.12 28.53 25.76
CA SER A 18 8.45 27.10 25.80
C SER A 18 7.64 26.31 24.74
N PHE A 19 6.35 26.51 24.72
CA PHE A 19 5.44 25.88 23.76
C PHE A 19 5.86 26.19 22.30
N PHE A 20 6.13 27.45 21.99
CA PHE A 20 6.57 27.87 20.66
C PHE A 20 7.90 27.22 20.26
N LEU A 21 8.92 27.30 21.14
CA LEU A 21 10.26 26.79 20.84
C LEU A 21 10.28 25.27 20.63
N PHE A 22 9.63 24.51 21.53
CA PHE A 22 9.63 23.06 21.42
C PHE A 22 8.83 22.54 20.23
N LEU A 23 7.70 23.17 19.90
CA LEU A 23 6.96 22.81 18.69
C LEU A 23 7.70 23.24 17.42
N PHE A 24 8.42 24.37 17.46
CA PHE A 24 9.25 24.78 16.31
C PHE A 24 10.44 23.83 16.11
N LEU A 25 11.09 23.37 17.17
CA LEU A 25 12.14 22.36 17.10
C LEU A 25 11.59 21.02 16.58
N PHE A 26 10.47 20.58 17.11
CA PHE A 26 9.83 19.32 16.70
C PHE A 26 9.40 19.36 15.22
N GLY A 27 8.58 20.33 14.83
CA GLY A 27 8.14 20.48 13.45
C GLY A 27 9.29 20.77 12.48
N GLY A 28 10.30 21.52 12.92
CA GLY A 28 11.52 21.76 12.14
C GLY A 28 12.31 20.48 11.90
N THR A 29 12.38 19.57 12.88
CA THR A 29 12.99 18.24 12.71
C THR A 29 12.22 17.43 11.65
N CYS A 30 10.89 17.41 11.70
CA CYS A 30 10.08 16.76 10.65
C CYS A 30 10.41 17.35 9.27
N ILE A 31 10.42 18.67 9.11
CA ILE A 31 10.68 19.33 7.82
C ILE A 31 12.09 19.03 7.28
N ILE A 32 13.10 18.95 8.16
CA ILE A 32 14.48 18.77 7.74
C ILE A 32 14.75 17.32 7.31
N PHE A 33 14.23 16.37 8.04
CA PHE A 33 14.58 14.95 7.89
C PHE A 33 13.59 14.14 7.05
N GLU A 34 12.36 14.61 6.87
CA GLU A 34 11.43 13.95 5.96
C GLU A 34 11.75 14.32 4.50
N PRO A 35 11.69 13.36 3.56
CA PRO A 35 11.92 13.62 2.14
C PRO A 35 10.62 14.11 1.51
N TRP A 36 10.38 15.35 1.60
CA TRP A 36 9.35 15.95 0.77
C TRP A 36 9.99 16.83 -0.31
N ASN A 37 9.34 16.92 -1.46
CA ASN A 37 9.90 17.59 -2.62
C ASN A 37 9.81 19.13 -2.55
N GLY A 38 9.39 19.69 -1.42
CA GLY A 38 9.27 21.11 -1.22
C GLY A 38 10.53 21.79 -0.67
N SER A 39 10.54 23.10 -0.68
CA SER A 39 11.62 23.90 -0.10
C SER A 39 11.59 23.81 1.43
N ARG A 40 12.60 23.19 2.05
CA ARG A 40 12.76 23.12 3.51
C ARG A 40 12.74 24.51 4.17
N ILE A 41 13.31 25.52 3.50
CA ILE A 41 13.32 26.90 3.98
C ILE A 41 11.91 27.45 4.03
N LEU A 42 11.11 27.24 2.98
CA LEU A 42 9.71 27.67 2.95
C LEU A 42 8.89 26.96 4.01
N GLY A 43 9.11 25.65 4.22
CA GLY A 43 8.44 24.90 5.28
C GLY A 43 8.75 25.46 6.68
N LEU A 44 10.00 25.83 6.97
CA LEU A 44 10.36 26.47 8.24
C LEU A 44 9.74 27.86 8.41
N ILE A 45 9.62 28.62 7.32
CA ILE A 45 8.94 29.94 7.33
C ILE A 45 7.45 29.76 7.66
N GLU A 46 6.81 28.79 7.03
CA GLU A 46 5.40 28.48 7.27
C GLU A 46 5.15 27.98 8.69
N LEU A 47 6.00 27.08 9.18
CA LEU A 47 5.96 26.58 10.55
C LEU A 47 6.03 27.75 11.57
N PHE A 48 6.94 28.70 11.33
CA PHE A 48 7.07 29.87 12.17
C PHE A 48 5.78 30.68 12.21
N LEU A 49 5.17 30.94 11.05
CA LEU A 49 3.93 31.67 10.91
C LEU A 49 2.76 30.94 11.61
N ASP A 50 2.60 29.65 11.37
CA ASP A 50 1.53 28.85 11.94
C ASP A 50 1.62 28.77 13.47
N LEU A 51 2.82 28.58 14.00
CA LEU A 51 3.02 28.59 15.45
C LEU A 51 2.80 29.97 16.07
N TYR A 52 3.12 31.04 15.35
CA TYR A 52 2.79 32.39 15.79
C TYR A 52 1.27 32.59 15.85
N VAL A 53 0.54 32.22 14.81
CA VAL A 53 -0.93 32.30 14.76
C VAL A 53 -1.55 31.47 15.88
N LEU A 54 -1.02 30.26 16.13
CA LEU A 54 -1.44 29.41 17.23
C LEU A 54 -1.18 30.06 18.60
N CYS A 55 -0.05 30.74 18.78
CA CYS A 55 0.24 31.50 19.99
C CYS A 55 -0.71 32.70 20.18
N VAL A 56 -1.09 33.37 19.10
CA VAL A 56 -2.11 34.43 19.13
C VAL A 56 -3.47 33.87 19.54
N PHE A 57 -3.88 32.75 18.93
CA PHE A 57 -5.12 32.07 19.30
C PHE A 57 -5.15 31.67 20.78
N LEU A 58 -4.06 31.16 21.31
CA LEU A 58 -3.94 30.83 22.74
C LEU A 58 -4.12 32.02 23.66
N MET A 59 -3.86 33.26 23.20
CA MET A 59 -4.06 34.47 24.01
C MET A 59 -5.54 34.80 24.28
N ILE A 60 -6.46 34.26 23.49
CA ILE A 60 -7.91 34.41 23.67
C ILE A 60 -8.36 33.75 25.00
N PHE A 61 -7.69 32.69 25.40
CA PHE A 61 -8.08 31.89 26.55
C PHE A 61 -7.47 32.41 27.87
N PRO A 62 -8.16 32.28 29.00
CA PRO A 62 -7.61 32.59 30.33
C PRO A 62 -6.41 31.68 30.65
N LYS A 63 -5.51 32.11 31.55
CA LYS A 63 -4.24 31.42 31.85
C LYS A 63 -4.41 29.91 32.16
N ILE A 64 -5.46 29.55 32.91
CA ILE A 64 -5.73 28.14 33.27
C ILE A 64 -6.13 27.34 32.04
N GLY A 65 -7.13 27.80 31.28
CA GLY A 65 -7.58 27.12 30.04
C GLY A 65 -6.45 26.97 29.03
N ARG A 66 -5.63 28.01 28.85
CA ARG A 66 -4.45 28.01 27.99
C ARG A 66 -3.46 26.89 28.32
N LYS A 67 -3.27 26.57 29.61
CA LYS A 67 -2.38 25.48 30.05
C LYS A 67 -2.88 24.13 29.52
N TYR A 68 -4.18 23.84 29.66
CA TYR A 68 -4.76 22.59 29.18
C TYR A 68 -4.75 22.48 27.63
N ILE A 69 -5.11 23.58 26.95
CA ILE A 69 -5.08 23.61 25.49
C ILE A 69 -3.67 23.34 24.95
N LYS A 70 -2.62 23.93 25.56
CA LYS A 70 -1.24 23.65 25.20
C LYS A 70 -0.88 22.17 25.32
N VAL A 71 -1.28 21.52 26.40
CA VAL A 71 -1.02 20.10 26.64
C VAL A 71 -1.70 19.26 25.56
N ILE A 72 -2.98 19.52 25.30
CA ILE A 72 -3.75 18.79 24.28
C ILE A 72 -3.14 18.98 22.89
N VAL A 73 -2.86 20.22 22.50
CA VAL A 73 -2.28 20.52 21.18
C VAL A 73 -0.89 19.91 21.04
N SER A 74 -0.02 20.02 22.07
CA SER A 74 1.30 19.40 22.03
C SER A 74 1.20 17.88 21.92
N PHE A 75 0.30 17.25 22.66
CA PHE A 75 0.09 15.81 22.59
C PHE A 75 -0.33 15.37 21.19
N ILE A 76 -1.31 16.05 20.58
CA ILE A 76 -1.79 15.73 19.23
C ILE A 76 -0.66 15.89 18.20
N LEU A 77 0.06 17.02 18.23
CA LEU A 77 1.13 17.29 17.26
C LEU A 77 2.30 16.32 17.41
N TYR A 78 2.68 15.97 18.66
CA TYR A 78 3.74 15.00 18.91
C TYR A 78 3.32 13.59 18.49
N PHE A 79 2.11 13.17 18.83
CA PHE A 79 1.60 11.85 18.48
C PHE A 79 1.57 11.65 16.95
N ILE A 80 0.98 12.59 16.22
CA ILE A 80 0.90 12.52 14.75
C ILE A 80 2.31 12.61 14.14
N GLY A 81 3.17 13.50 14.61
CA GLY A 81 4.52 13.64 14.06
C GLY A 81 5.42 12.44 14.34
N LEU A 82 5.24 11.76 15.47
CA LEU A 82 5.96 10.51 15.75
C LEU A 82 5.50 9.37 14.84
N ILE A 83 4.20 9.22 14.62
CA ILE A 83 3.67 8.20 13.69
C ILE A 83 4.20 8.47 12.29
N ASP A 84 4.13 9.71 11.82
CA ASP A 84 4.56 10.09 10.48
C ASP A 84 6.06 9.84 10.26
N MET A 85 6.90 10.23 11.22
CA MET A 85 8.34 10.00 11.16
C MET A 85 8.70 8.51 11.25
N TRP A 86 7.94 7.72 12.02
CA TRP A 86 8.10 6.27 12.07
C TRP A 86 7.76 5.63 10.73
N CYS A 87 6.61 5.98 10.16
CA CYS A 87 6.22 5.52 8.82
C CYS A 87 7.29 5.89 7.79
N TYR A 88 7.80 7.12 7.86
CA TYR A 88 8.86 7.54 6.97
C TYR A 88 10.15 6.73 7.15
N HIS A 89 10.58 6.51 8.37
CA HIS A 89 11.81 5.76 8.65
C HIS A 89 11.71 4.30 8.19
N VAL A 90 10.55 3.67 8.42
CA VAL A 90 10.30 2.25 8.16
C VAL A 90 9.87 2.00 6.71
N LEU A 91 8.90 2.77 6.22
CA LEU A 91 8.28 2.56 4.91
C LEU A 91 8.83 3.51 3.83
N HIS A 92 9.72 4.42 4.21
CA HIS A 92 10.28 5.48 3.36
C HIS A 92 9.22 6.39 2.73
N MET A 93 8.07 6.54 3.39
CA MET A 93 7.01 7.46 3.00
C MET A 93 6.35 8.09 4.23
N PRO A 94 5.98 9.38 4.15
CA PRO A 94 5.17 10.02 5.18
C PRO A 94 3.72 9.50 5.12
N ILE A 95 2.91 9.85 6.11
CA ILE A 95 1.47 9.54 6.10
C ILE A 95 0.82 10.14 4.85
N THR A 96 0.25 9.26 4.03
CA THR A 96 -0.61 9.57 2.88
C THR A 96 -1.97 8.94 3.09
N ALA A 97 -2.95 9.30 2.29
CA ALA A 97 -4.27 8.66 2.31
C ALA A 97 -4.15 7.14 2.09
N SER A 98 -3.36 6.72 1.09
CA SER A 98 -3.13 5.31 0.79
C SER A 98 -2.46 4.56 1.95
N LEU A 99 -1.42 5.15 2.60
CA LEU A 99 -0.79 4.53 3.76
C LEU A 99 -1.75 4.48 4.95
N PHE A 100 -2.52 5.53 5.16
CA PHE A 100 -3.51 5.55 6.24
C PHE A 100 -4.61 4.51 6.01
N GLN A 101 -5.01 4.31 4.77
CA GLN A 101 -5.89 3.21 4.35
C GLN A 101 -5.30 1.86 4.72
N VAL A 102 -4.05 1.59 4.32
CA VAL A 102 -3.34 0.35 4.65
C VAL A 102 -3.25 0.14 6.17
N LEU A 103 -2.91 1.17 6.93
CA LEU A 103 -2.86 1.10 8.40
C LEU A 103 -4.24 0.78 9.03
N LEU A 104 -5.30 1.31 8.44
CA LEU A 104 -6.67 0.98 8.87
C LEU A 104 -7.10 -0.43 8.43
N GLN A 105 -6.60 -0.94 7.32
CA GLN A 105 -6.88 -2.27 6.78
C GLN A 105 -6.04 -3.37 7.41
N THR A 106 -4.95 -3.01 8.09
CA THR A 106 -4.03 -3.96 8.73
C THR A 106 -4.70 -4.64 9.93
N ASN A 107 -4.79 -5.96 9.90
CA ASN A 107 -5.35 -6.73 11.00
C ASN A 107 -4.39 -6.82 12.21
N LYS A 108 -4.88 -7.32 13.36
CA LYS A 108 -4.08 -7.40 14.58
C LYS A 108 -2.81 -8.23 14.43
N GLN A 109 -2.87 -9.32 13.67
CA GLN A 109 -1.72 -10.20 13.44
C GLN A 109 -0.68 -9.51 12.54
N GLU A 110 -1.09 -8.91 11.43
CA GLU A 110 -0.22 -8.11 10.56
C GLU A 110 0.38 -6.92 11.29
N SER A 111 -0.39 -6.23 12.14
CA SER A 111 0.12 -5.14 12.97
C SER A 111 1.23 -5.62 13.90
N GLN A 112 1.07 -6.80 14.53
CA GLN A 112 2.09 -7.39 15.38
C GLN A 112 3.32 -7.85 14.58
N GLU A 113 3.12 -8.48 13.43
CA GLU A 113 4.20 -8.89 12.52
C GLU A 113 4.96 -7.67 12.02
N THR A 114 4.26 -6.62 11.56
CA THR A 114 4.87 -5.36 11.12
C THR A 114 5.69 -4.71 12.22
N ILE A 115 5.15 -4.58 13.43
CA ILE A 115 5.90 -4.03 14.55
C ILE A 115 7.13 -4.89 14.86
N THR A 116 7.00 -6.22 14.86
CA THR A 116 8.11 -7.13 15.19
C THR A 116 9.23 -7.08 14.15
N VAL A 117 8.88 -7.00 12.87
CA VAL A 117 9.84 -6.97 11.75
C VAL A 117 10.53 -5.62 11.63
N TYR A 118 9.77 -4.53 11.80
CA TYR A 118 10.26 -3.18 11.54
C TYR A 118 10.66 -2.39 12.80
N TRP A 119 10.48 -2.97 14.00
CA TRP A 119 10.96 -2.35 15.23
C TRP A 119 12.41 -2.75 15.49
N ASP A 120 13.33 -1.96 15.00
CA ASP A 120 14.75 -2.02 15.36
C ASP A 120 15.08 -0.94 16.40
N SER A 121 15.95 -1.26 17.35
CA SER A 121 16.49 -0.29 18.31
C SER A 121 17.24 0.86 17.62
N ALA A 122 17.76 0.65 16.41
CA ALA A 122 18.36 1.69 15.57
C ALA A 122 17.38 2.83 15.25
N VAL A 123 16.07 2.58 15.24
CA VAL A 123 15.03 3.61 15.08
C VAL A 123 15.16 4.70 16.15
N LEU A 124 15.58 4.36 17.36
CA LEU A 124 15.79 5.33 18.45
C LEU A 124 17.02 6.24 18.22
N PHE A 125 17.96 5.84 17.37
CA PHE A 125 19.12 6.66 16.97
C PHE A 125 18.89 7.43 15.67
N SER A 126 17.69 7.38 15.12
CA SER A 126 17.24 8.09 13.93
C SER A 126 16.57 9.44 14.31
N PRO A 127 16.12 10.24 13.33
CA PRO A 127 15.30 11.43 13.58
C PRO A 127 14.05 11.17 14.43
N PHE A 128 13.49 9.96 14.40
CA PHE A 128 12.39 9.55 15.28
C PHE A 128 12.76 9.63 16.75
N GLY A 129 13.94 9.11 17.13
CA GLY A 129 14.43 9.24 18.52
C GLY A 129 14.71 10.68 18.93
N LEU A 130 15.17 11.53 18.00
CA LEU A 130 15.32 12.97 18.26
C LEU A 130 13.97 13.63 18.55
N LEU A 131 12.90 13.28 17.84
CA LEU A 131 11.55 13.78 18.11
C LEU A 131 11.05 13.35 19.49
N ILE A 132 11.28 12.09 19.89
CA ILE A 132 10.97 11.62 21.25
C ILE A 132 11.71 12.44 22.30
N LEU A 133 13.00 12.66 22.09
CA LEU A 133 13.84 13.44 23.02
C LEU A 133 13.31 14.88 23.18
N ILE A 134 12.97 15.55 22.07
CA ILE A 134 12.39 16.89 22.09
C ILE A 134 11.06 16.90 22.89
N ALA A 135 10.20 15.93 22.66
CA ALA A 135 8.92 15.83 23.36
C ALA A 135 9.11 15.59 24.87
N ILE A 136 10.00 14.67 25.26
CA ILE A 136 10.33 14.39 26.67
C ILE A 136 10.89 15.65 27.36
N ILE A 137 11.86 16.31 26.74
CA ILE A 137 12.45 17.54 27.32
C ILE A 137 11.37 18.61 27.47
N HIS A 138 10.47 18.78 26.50
CA HIS A 138 9.37 19.75 26.62
C HIS A 138 8.46 19.42 27.81
N VAL A 139 8.12 18.17 28.03
CA VAL A 139 7.31 17.73 29.17
C VAL A 139 8.03 18.04 30.48
N ILE A 140 9.31 17.69 30.60
CA ILE A 140 10.13 17.98 31.80
C ILE A 140 10.18 19.48 32.06
N VAL A 141 10.53 20.28 31.05
CA VAL A 141 10.59 21.74 31.16
C VAL A 141 9.22 22.33 31.57
N SER A 142 8.14 21.78 31.08
CA SER A 142 6.78 22.23 31.38
C SER A 142 6.34 21.87 32.82
N ILE A 143 6.67 20.65 33.30
CA ILE A 143 6.34 20.18 34.66
C ILE A 143 7.13 20.96 35.69
N PHE A 144 8.44 21.05 35.53
CA PHE A 144 9.32 21.72 36.50
C PHE A 144 9.31 23.25 36.37
N GLY A 145 8.65 23.78 35.33
CA GLY A 145 8.55 25.23 35.14
C GLY A 145 9.92 25.90 34.89
N LEU A 146 10.90 25.15 34.35
CA LEU A 146 12.31 25.58 34.20
C LEU A 146 12.49 26.84 33.36
N MET A 147 11.53 27.14 32.46
CA MET A 147 11.51 28.39 31.67
C MET A 147 10.63 29.48 32.28
N LYS A 148 9.97 29.23 33.42
CA LYS A 148 9.24 30.27 34.14
C LYS A 148 10.20 31.08 35.02
N LYS A 149 10.32 32.40 34.72
CA LYS A 149 11.17 33.34 35.48
C LYS A 149 12.66 32.98 35.49
N ASN A 150 13.21 32.51 34.40
CA ASN A 150 14.67 32.44 34.29
C ASN A 150 15.19 33.81 33.89
N GLU A 151 15.76 34.55 34.85
CA GLU A 151 16.28 35.91 34.63
C GLU A 151 17.33 35.95 33.50
N THR A 152 18.09 34.89 33.31
CA THR A 152 19.09 34.77 32.25
C THR A 152 18.42 34.73 30.86
N ILE A 153 17.36 33.94 30.70
CA ILE A 153 16.58 33.86 29.47
C ILE A 153 15.87 35.18 29.21
N ASP A 154 15.25 35.76 30.22
CA ASP A 154 14.58 37.06 30.12
C ASP A 154 15.57 38.17 29.73
N LYS A 155 16.77 38.20 30.31
CA LYS A 155 17.84 39.14 29.92
C LYS A 155 18.34 38.94 28.52
N LEU A 156 18.54 37.67 28.07
CA LEU A 156 18.98 37.33 26.71
C LEU A 156 17.96 37.75 25.66
N LEU A 157 16.65 37.59 25.98
CA LEU A 157 15.56 37.89 25.03
C LEU A 157 15.01 39.32 25.19
N LEU A 158 15.50 40.10 26.19
CA LEU A 158 15.05 41.46 26.40
C LEU A 158 15.13 42.37 25.16
N PRO A 159 16.18 42.29 24.32
CA PRO A 159 16.24 43.05 23.09
C PRO A 159 15.12 42.74 22.09
N LEU A 160 14.58 41.50 22.13
CA LEU A 160 13.48 41.07 21.24
C LEU A 160 12.12 41.56 21.76
N TRP A 161 12.01 41.83 23.07
CA TRP A 161 10.75 42.24 23.73
C TRP A 161 10.51 43.75 23.73
N ASN A 162 11.45 44.55 23.23
CA ASN A 162 11.36 45.99 23.17
C ASN A 162 10.66 46.50 21.91
N LYS A 163 10.53 47.81 21.73
CA LYS A 163 9.89 48.45 20.54
C LYS A 163 10.59 48.05 19.23
N LYS A 164 11.92 47.96 19.23
CA LYS A 164 12.69 47.55 18.02
C LYS A 164 12.40 46.10 17.68
N GLY A 165 12.39 45.19 18.66
CA GLY A 165 12.04 43.78 18.48
C GLY A 165 10.62 43.60 17.95
N ASN A 166 9.64 44.37 18.41
CA ASN A 166 8.29 44.33 17.86
C ASN A 166 8.23 44.76 16.38
N ILE A 167 9.00 45.78 15.99
CA ILE A 167 9.08 46.25 14.59
C ILE A 167 9.72 45.12 13.74
N VAL A 168 10.84 44.56 14.18
CA VAL A 168 11.54 43.49 13.46
C VAL A 168 10.63 42.28 13.29
N LEU A 169 9.99 41.84 14.36
CA LEU A 169 9.06 40.70 14.29
C LEU A 169 7.86 40.99 13.38
N SER A 170 7.33 42.23 13.38
CA SER A 170 6.27 42.61 12.45
C SER A 170 6.71 42.50 10.98
N ILE A 171 7.92 42.96 10.67
CA ILE A 171 8.47 42.85 9.32
C ILE A 171 8.66 41.38 8.95
N ILE A 172 9.23 40.56 9.84
CA ILE A 172 9.40 39.11 9.61
C ILE A 172 8.06 38.45 9.36
N LEU A 173 7.05 38.71 10.18
CA LEU A 173 5.70 38.15 10.02
C LEU A 173 5.05 38.57 8.69
N CYS A 174 5.19 39.83 8.30
CA CYS A 174 4.69 40.32 7.01
C CYS A 174 5.39 39.60 5.86
N LEU A 175 6.73 39.44 5.92
CA LEU A 175 7.48 38.72 4.89
C LEU A 175 7.09 37.25 4.86
N CYS A 176 7.00 36.57 6.01
CA CYS A 176 6.53 35.19 6.11
C CYS A 176 5.14 35.05 5.50
N PHE A 177 4.21 35.93 5.83
CA PHE A 177 2.84 35.91 5.29
C PHE A 177 2.81 36.07 3.76
N ILE A 178 3.55 37.04 3.22
CA ILE A 178 3.61 37.26 1.77
C ILE A 178 4.18 36.04 1.04
N VAL A 179 5.23 35.42 1.59
CA VAL A 179 5.87 34.24 1.02
C VAL A 179 4.97 33.00 1.12
N SER A 180 4.21 32.87 2.21
CA SER A 180 3.32 31.73 2.46
C SER A 180 1.97 31.85 1.74
N LEU A 181 1.58 33.02 1.29
CA LEU A 181 0.23 33.29 0.75
C LEU A 181 -0.18 32.33 -0.38
N PRO A 182 0.66 32.05 -1.40
CA PRO A 182 0.28 31.14 -2.48
C PRO A 182 0.02 29.70 -2.00
N ASP A 183 0.77 29.24 -1.00
CA ASP A 183 0.64 27.88 -0.48
C ASP A 183 -0.56 27.77 0.47
N LYS A 184 -0.82 28.80 1.27
CA LYS A 184 -2.02 28.89 2.12
C LYS A 184 -3.29 29.01 1.29
N GLU A 185 -3.30 29.80 0.23
CA GLU A 185 -4.42 29.88 -0.69
C GLU A 185 -4.77 28.50 -1.24
N ARG A 186 -3.78 27.74 -1.73
CA ARG A 186 -3.98 26.39 -2.24
C ARG A 186 -4.49 25.43 -1.15
N LEU A 187 -3.90 25.48 0.07
CA LEU A 187 -4.36 24.68 1.18
C LEU A 187 -5.83 24.95 1.50
N PHE A 188 -6.22 26.21 1.59
CA PHE A 188 -7.60 26.59 1.91
C PHE A 188 -8.56 26.24 0.77
N THR A 189 -8.22 26.53 -0.47
CA THR A 189 -9.10 26.27 -1.62
C THR A 189 -9.25 24.81 -1.94
N SER A 190 -8.17 24.01 -1.88
CA SER A 190 -8.19 22.60 -2.26
C SER A 190 -8.68 21.68 -1.14
N TYR A 191 -8.41 22.01 0.14
CA TYR A 191 -8.68 21.11 1.25
C TYR A 191 -9.77 21.56 2.20
N ILE A 192 -9.91 22.86 2.45
CA ILE A 192 -10.85 23.36 3.46
C ILE A 192 -12.20 23.72 2.84
N PHE A 193 -12.23 24.28 1.65
CA PHE A 193 -13.46 24.85 1.04
C PHE A 193 -14.02 24.04 -0.13
N GLU A 194 -13.45 22.90 -0.50
CA GLU A 194 -13.98 21.99 -1.55
C GLU A 194 -14.69 22.70 -2.70
N LEU A 195 -13.94 23.19 -3.68
CA LEU A 195 -14.54 24.01 -4.72
C LEU A 195 -15.05 23.24 -5.95
N SER A 196 -14.69 21.97 -6.18
CA SER A 196 -15.37 21.10 -7.16
C SER A 196 -14.90 19.64 -7.17
N PRO A 197 -15.73 18.68 -7.65
CA PRO A 197 -15.34 17.29 -7.88
C PRO A 197 -14.22 17.12 -8.93
N GLU A 198 -14.13 17.99 -9.93
CA GLU A 198 -13.08 18.00 -10.95
C GLU A 198 -11.68 18.32 -10.39
N ASP A 199 -11.62 18.96 -9.21
CA ASP A 199 -10.37 19.21 -8.51
C ASP A 199 -9.87 18.01 -7.71
N ILE A 200 -10.67 16.98 -7.54
CA ILE A 200 -10.31 15.74 -6.82
C ILE A 200 -9.30 14.93 -7.64
N GLU A 201 -9.51 14.82 -8.94
CA GLU A 201 -8.56 14.18 -9.87
C GLU A 201 -7.20 14.91 -9.90
N LYS A 202 -7.21 16.22 -9.68
CA LYS A 202 -6.00 17.02 -9.49
C LYS A 202 -5.38 16.89 -8.09
N LYS A 203 -6.10 16.38 -7.08
CA LYS A 203 -5.62 16.23 -5.69
C LYS A 203 -4.60 15.13 -5.54
N GLU A 204 -4.73 13.99 -6.22
CA GLU A 204 -3.67 12.96 -6.24
C GLU A 204 -2.39 13.50 -6.88
N ILE A 205 -2.52 14.32 -7.90
CA ILE A 205 -1.42 15.09 -8.50
C ILE A 205 -0.80 16.03 -7.46
N PHE A 206 -1.58 16.57 -6.54
CA PHE A 206 -1.13 17.55 -5.54
C PHE A 206 -0.21 16.94 -4.46
N PHE A 207 -0.43 15.68 -4.07
CA PHE A 207 0.50 14.94 -3.19
C PHE A 207 1.80 14.54 -3.90
N ASN A 208 1.79 14.48 -5.24
CA ASN A 208 2.83 13.89 -6.05
C ASN A 208 3.68 14.88 -6.86
N VAL A 209 3.29 16.14 -6.98
CA VAL A 209 4.02 17.11 -7.80
C VAL A 209 4.73 18.12 -6.91
N ASN A 210 5.96 18.51 -7.28
CA ASN A 210 6.84 19.57 -6.80
C ASN A 210 6.10 20.81 -6.25
N THR A 211 5.30 20.63 -5.24
CA THR A 211 4.55 21.71 -4.60
C THR A 211 5.40 22.31 -3.49
N ARG A 212 5.33 23.60 -3.34
CA ARG A 212 6.10 24.37 -2.38
C ARG A 212 5.92 23.82 -0.96
N ALA A 213 5.31 24.45 -0.01
CA ALA A 213 5.31 24.03 1.37
C ALA A 213 3.99 23.40 1.89
N ASN A 214 3.07 23.03 1.02
CA ASN A 214 1.68 22.74 1.38
C ASN A 214 1.45 21.67 2.46
N MET A 215 2.26 20.60 2.43
CA MET A 215 2.11 19.47 3.36
C MET A 215 3.35 19.28 4.23
N TYR A 216 4.00 20.37 4.58
CA TYR A 216 5.26 20.37 5.31
C TYR A 216 5.15 19.86 6.75
N LEU A 217 3.96 19.83 7.34
CA LEU A 217 3.74 19.28 8.68
C LEU A 217 2.91 18.00 8.66
N PRO A 218 3.26 17.02 9.52
CA PRO A 218 2.50 15.78 9.70
C PRO A 218 1.01 16.00 9.92
N ILE A 219 0.63 17.03 10.66
CA ILE A 219 -0.79 17.32 10.94
C ILE A 219 -1.61 17.64 9.67
N TYR A 220 -1.02 18.28 8.68
CA TYR A 220 -1.70 18.57 7.42
C TYR A 220 -1.86 17.30 6.58
N ARG A 221 -0.83 16.45 6.54
CA ARG A 221 -0.88 15.14 5.87
C ARG A 221 -1.92 14.22 6.51
N PHE A 222 -1.95 14.18 7.84
CA PHE A 222 -2.93 13.40 8.59
C PHE A 222 -4.37 13.90 8.35
N TYR A 223 -4.59 15.21 8.35
CA TYR A 223 -5.90 15.80 8.05
C TYR A 223 -6.34 15.46 6.62
N ALA A 224 -5.45 15.59 5.65
CA ALA A 224 -5.74 15.23 4.27
C ALA A 224 -6.06 13.73 4.15
N ALA A 225 -5.28 12.85 4.78
CA ALA A 225 -5.53 11.42 4.81
C ALA A 225 -6.91 11.07 5.39
N ILE A 226 -7.31 11.70 6.51
CA ILE A 226 -8.67 11.51 7.08
C ILE A 226 -9.75 11.98 6.11
N LYS A 227 -9.54 13.10 5.43
CA LYS A 227 -10.53 13.64 4.50
C LYS A 227 -10.71 12.72 3.29
N ASP A 228 -9.62 12.17 2.80
CA ASP A 228 -9.63 11.26 1.67
C ASP A 228 -10.27 9.89 2.02
N ILE A 229 -10.28 9.49 3.31
CA ILE A 229 -11.04 8.30 3.77
C ILE A 229 -12.55 8.43 3.52
N HIS A 230 -13.09 9.63 3.48
CA HIS A 230 -14.49 9.81 3.10
C HIS A 230 -14.78 9.32 1.67
N HIS A 231 -13.77 9.21 0.81
CA HIS A 231 -13.91 8.58 -0.51
C HIS A 231 -14.17 7.06 -0.41
N PHE A 232 -13.67 6.36 0.63
CA PHE A 232 -13.99 4.95 0.87
C PHE A 232 -15.48 4.69 1.07
N ASN A 233 -16.19 5.62 1.69
CA ASN A 233 -17.64 5.50 1.80
C ASN A 233 -18.31 5.47 0.42
N ASN A 234 -17.73 6.12 -0.58
CA ASN A 234 -18.23 6.08 -1.95
C ASN A 234 -18.02 4.70 -2.60
N GLU A 235 -16.90 4.02 -2.31
CA GLU A 235 -16.64 2.66 -2.81
C GLU A 235 -17.70 1.69 -2.31
N ILE A 236 -17.96 1.68 -0.99
CA ILE A 236 -18.93 0.80 -0.35
C ILE A 236 -20.35 1.04 -0.88
N VAL A 237 -20.70 2.30 -1.17
CA VAL A 237 -22.03 2.64 -1.70
C VAL A 237 -22.14 2.35 -3.19
N ARG A 238 -21.07 2.60 -3.96
CA ARG A 238 -21.11 2.52 -5.42
C ARG A 238 -20.94 1.11 -5.98
N LEU A 239 -20.06 0.30 -5.41
CA LEU A 239 -19.81 -1.06 -5.89
C LEU A 239 -21.08 -1.95 -5.92
N PRO A 240 -21.91 -2.01 -4.88
CA PRO A 240 -23.19 -2.75 -4.94
C PRO A 240 -24.10 -2.25 -6.07
N ILE A 241 -24.18 -0.93 -6.25
CA ILE A 241 -25.02 -0.33 -7.31
C ILE A 241 -24.50 -0.74 -8.70
N ILE A 242 -23.19 -0.67 -8.91
CA ILE A 242 -22.56 -1.12 -10.17
C ILE A 242 -22.76 -2.62 -10.35
N ALA A 243 -22.58 -3.42 -9.31
CA ALA A 243 -22.83 -4.85 -9.35
C ALA A 243 -24.27 -5.18 -9.76
N ASP A 244 -25.27 -4.46 -9.22
CA ASP A 244 -26.69 -4.66 -9.53
C ASP A 244 -27.04 -4.23 -10.96
N GLN A 245 -26.42 -3.19 -11.45
CA GLN A 245 -26.64 -2.68 -12.83
C GLN A 245 -25.88 -3.46 -13.88
N THR A 246 -24.87 -4.25 -13.49
CA THR A 246 -24.02 -4.99 -14.40
C THR A 246 -24.79 -6.16 -15.02
N GLN A 247 -24.75 -6.27 -16.33
CA GLN A 247 -25.31 -7.37 -17.11
C GLN A 247 -24.20 -8.12 -17.86
N VAL A 248 -24.41 -9.40 -18.07
CA VAL A 248 -23.60 -10.24 -18.94
C VAL A 248 -24.38 -10.42 -20.24
N ASP A 249 -23.77 -10.07 -21.38
CA ASP A 249 -24.45 -10.18 -22.68
C ASP A 249 -24.63 -11.66 -23.07
N SER A 250 -23.57 -12.47 -22.87
CA SER A 250 -23.58 -13.92 -23.07
C SER A 250 -22.40 -14.57 -22.35
N CYS A 251 -22.48 -15.88 -22.16
CA CYS A 251 -21.34 -16.68 -21.68
C CYS A 251 -21.27 -18.00 -22.44
N ALA A 252 -20.10 -18.27 -23.02
CA ALA A 252 -19.82 -19.51 -23.73
C ALA A 252 -19.31 -20.64 -22.82
N PHE A 253 -19.00 -20.35 -21.55
CA PHE A 253 -18.39 -21.28 -20.59
C PHE A 253 -17.16 -22.00 -21.17
N THR A 254 -16.33 -21.26 -21.90
CA THR A 254 -15.19 -21.78 -22.64
C THR A 254 -14.25 -22.59 -21.75
N SER A 255 -13.99 -22.14 -20.53
CA SER A 255 -13.21 -22.87 -19.55
C SER A 255 -14.09 -23.27 -18.37
N PRO A 256 -14.50 -24.55 -18.26
CA PRO A 256 -15.44 -24.97 -17.22
C PRO A 256 -14.83 -24.97 -15.81
N LEU A 257 -13.51 -25.07 -15.69
CA LEU A 257 -12.79 -24.95 -14.42
C LEU A 257 -11.59 -24.03 -14.59
N ILE A 258 -11.72 -22.86 -14.00
CA ILE A 258 -10.66 -21.85 -13.92
C ILE A 258 -10.18 -21.77 -12.47
N VAL A 259 -8.87 -21.85 -12.30
CA VAL A 259 -8.21 -21.62 -10.99
C VAL A 259 -7.31 -20.40 -11.11
N LEU A 260 -7.47 -19.46 -10.20
CA LEU A 260 -6.62 -18.29 -10.06
C LEU A 260 -5.86 -18.40 -8.75
N ILE A 261 -4.53 -18.43 -8.81
CA ILE A 261 -3.66 -18.39 -7.64
C ILE A 261 -3.08 -16.98 -7.54
N ILE A 262 -3.36 -16.29 -6.45
CA ILE A 262 -2.81 -14.98 -6.13
C ILE A 262 -1.81 -15.17 -5.00
N GLY A 263 -0.52 -15.09 -5.35
CA GLY A 263 0.59 -15.09 -4.38
C GLY A 263 0.74 -13.72 -3.76
N GLU A 264 1.40 -13.66 -2.61
CA GLU A 264 1.66 -12.45 -1.83
C GLU A 264 3.16 -12.17 -1.78
N SER A 265 3.58 -10.92 -2.07
CA SER A 265 4.96 -10.45 -1.87
C SER A 265 6.02 -11.26 -2.64
N TYR A 266 5.71 -11.75 -3.83
CA TYR A 266 6.53 -12.70 -4.57
C TYR A 266 7.51 -12.00 -5.53
N ASN A 267 8.78 -11.87 -5.10
CA ASN A 267 9.84 -11.34 -5.95
C ASN A 267 10.21 -12.36 -7.05
N ARG A 268 9.96 -12.00 -8.31
CA ARG A 268 10.26 -12.84 -9.47
C ARG A 268 11.73 -13.26 -9.55
N HIS A 269 12.64 -12.40 -9.11
CA HIS A 269 14.08 -12.61 -9.20
C HIS A 269 14.62 -13.65 -8.20
N HIS A 270 13.81 -14.06 -7.22
CA HIS A 270 14.09 -15.18 -6.32
C HIS A 270 13.46 -16.50 -6.79
N SER A 271 12.79 -16.53 -7.94
CA SER A 271 12.23 -17.75 -8.49
C SER A 271 13.22 -18.44 -9.44
N GLU A 272 13.49 -19.74 -9.19
CA GLU A 272 14.26 -20.59 -10.11
C GLU A 272 13.64 -20.60 -11.51
N LEU A 273 12.33 -20.47 -11.59
CA LEU A 273 11.58 -20.41 -12.84
C LEU A 273 12.03 -19.24 -13.75
N TYR A 274 12.49 -18.15 -13.16
CA TYR A 274 12.97 -16.94 -13.84
C TYR A 274 14.49 -16.80 -13.83
N GLY A 275 15.21 -17.87 -13.46
CA GLY A 275 16.67 -17.94 -13.56
C GLY A 275 17.42 -17.69 -12.26
N TYR A 276 16.73 -17.64 -11.12
CA TYR A 276 17.41 -17.62 -9.83
C TYR A 276 18.25 -18.88 -9.62
N SER A 277 19.46 -18.71 -9.11
CA SER A 277 20.45 -19.80 -9.02
C SER A 277 20.14 -20.86 -7.95
N LYS A 278 19.18 -20.60 -7.06
CA LYS A 278 18.78 -21.51 -6.00
C LYS A 278 17.46 -22.20 -6.34
N ALA A 279 17.32 -23.45 -5.90
CA ALA A 279 16.14 -24.29 -6.14
C ALA A 279 14.97 -23.87 -5.25
N THR A 280 14.45 -22.68 -5.45
CA THR A 280 13.31 -22.11 -4.71
C THR A 280 11.95 -22.55 -5.25
N THR A 281 11.89 -22.98 -6.52
CA THR A 281 10.64 -23.41 -7.17
C THR A 281 10.79 -24.71 -7.96
N PRO A 282 11.32 -25.80 -7.34
CA PRO A 282 11.68 -27.03 -8.04
C PRO A 282 10.49 -27.77 -8.67
N PHE A 283 9.30 -27.71 -8.10
CA PHE A 283 8.12 -28.36 -8.67
C PHE A 283 7.65 -27.61 -9.91
N GLN A 284 7.54 -26.31 -9.85
CA GLN A 284 7.20 -25.46 -11.00
C GLN A 284 8.26 -25.59 -12.09
N LYS A 285 9.55 -25.61 -11.75
CA LYS A 285 10.65 -25.81 -12.71
C LYS A 285 10.53 -27.16 -13.44
N LYS A 286 10.23 -28.24 -12.70
CA LYS A 286 10.01 -29.57 -13.30
C LYS A 286 8.82 -29.58 -14.27
N ARG A 287 7.75 -28.83 -13.97
CA ARG A 287 6.59 -28.70 -14.89
C ARG A 287 6.90 -27.85 -16.09
N LEU A 288 7.71 -26.80 -15.93
CA LEU A 288 8.20 -25.99 -17.06
C LEU A 288 9.05 -26.85 -18.01
N ASP A 289 9.98 -27.65 -17.47
CA ASP A 289 10.86 -28.53 -18.27
C ASP A 289 10.07 -29.60 -19.04
N LYS A 290 8.86 -29.93 -18.59
CA LYS A 290 7.91 -30.81 -19.29
C LYS A 290 6.97 -30.06 -20.26
N ASN A 291 7.12 -28.76 -20.46
CA ASN A 291 6.23 -27.91 -21.23
C ASN A 291 4.76 -27.93 -20.72
N GLU A 292 4.56 -28.05 -19.42
CA GLU A 292 3.25 -27.99 -18.81
C GLU A 292 2.89 -26.58 -18.34
N ILE A 293 3.88 -25.75 -18.00
CA ILE A 293 3.73 -24.34 -17.62
C ILE A 293 4.16 -23.44 -18.79
N TYR A 294 3.34 -22.44 -19.07
CA TYR A 294 3.60 -21.39 -20.05
C TYR A 294 4.00 -20.12 -19.29
N LEU A 295 5.28 -19.77 -19.32
CA LEU A 295 5.90 -18.71 -18.55
C LEU A 295 5.83 -17.38 -19.30
N PHE A 296 5.31 -16.33 -18.65
CA PHE A 296 5.30 -14.96 -19.18
C PHE A 296 6.46 -14.16 -18.59
N LYS A 297 7.21 -13.45 -19.44
CA LYS A 297 8.50 -12.88 -19.04
C LYS A 297 8.45 -11.41 -18.63
N ASP A 298 7.48 -10.65 -19.12
CA ASP A 298 7.42 -9.21 -18.90
C ASP A 298 6.07 -8.80 -18.32
N VAL A 299 5.88 -9.15 -17.03
CA VAL A 299 4.67 -8.84 -16.27
C VAL A 299 5.02 -8.05 -15.02
N VAL A 300 4.25 -6.99 -14.78
CA VAL A 300 4.40 -6.13 -13.61
C VAL A 300 3.08 -5.98 -12.86
N SER A 301 3.17 -5.84 -11.54
CA SER A 301 2.07 -5.37 -10.71
C SER A 301 1.82 -3.88 -10.92
N ALA A 302 0.58 -3.44 -10.80
CA ALA A 302 0.25 -2.01 -10.82
C ALA A 302 0.67 -1.30 -9.53
N TRP A 303 0.68 -2.02 -8.41
CA TRP A 303 0.99 -1.50 -7.07
C TRP A 303 1.93 -2.46 -6.33
N ASN A 304 2.59 -1.95 -5.29
CA ASN A 304 3.39 -2.75 -4.35
C ASN A 304 2.71 -2.89 -2.97
N LEU A 305 1.40 -2.73 -2.94
CA LEU A 305 0.54 -2.87 -1.76
C LEU A 305 -0.66 -3.74 -2.13
N THR A 306 -0.94 -4.76 -1.33
CA THR A 306 -1.97 -5.77 -1.57
C THR A 306 -3.33 -5.16 -1.86
N SER A 307 -3.83 -4.26 -1.00
CA SER A 307 -5.15 -3.65 -1.15
C SER A 307 -5.32 -2.91 -2.47
N LEU A 308 -4.34 -2.09 -2.86
CA LEU A 308 -4.39 -1.33 -4.12
C LEU A 308 -4.22 -2.25 -5.33
N SER A 309 -3.37 -3.28 -5.23
CA SER A 309 -3.23 -4.29 -6.28
C SER A 309 -4.54 -5.03 -6.52
N PHE A 310 -5.24 -5.41 -5.45
CA PHE A 310 -6.52 -6.12 -5.54
C PHE A 310 -7.62 -5.27 -6.16
N GLN A 311 -7.72 -3.98 -5.83
CA GLN A 311 -8.66 -3.07 -6.46
C GLN A 311 -8.52 -3.10 -7.99
N ASP A 312 -7.28 -2.94 -8.49
CA ASP A 312 -7.00 -2.97 -9.92
C ASP A 312 -7.14 -4.37 -10.52
N MET A 313 -6.76 -5.43 -9.81
CA MET A 313 -6.83 -6.82 -10.29
C MET A 313 -8.25 -7.36 -10.36
N PHE A 314 -9.20 -6.79 -9.63
CA PHE A 314 -10.59 -7.24 -9.61
C PHE A 314 -11.51 -6.38 -10.47
N SER A 315 -11.21 -5.09 -10.63
CA SER A 315 -12.02 -4.14 -11.39
C SER A 315 -11.79 -4.24 -12.90
N LEU A 316 -12.86 -4.15 -13.69
CA LEU A 316 -12.77 -4.04 -15.16
C LEU A 316 -12.29 -2.67 -15.65
N LYS A 317 -11.86 -1.79 -14.76
CA LYS A 317 -11.18 -0.55 -15.13
C LYS A 317 -9.80 -0.86 -15.72
N THR A 318 -9.49 -0.30 -16.87
CA THR A 318 -8.11 -0.26 -17.38
C THR A 318 -7.45 1.06 -17.05
N GLN A 319 -6.13 1.14 -17.13
CA GLN A 319 -5.39 2.39 -16.84
C GLN A 319 -5.78 3.56 -17.75
N ASN A 320 -6.36 3.29 -18.92
CA ASN A 320 -6.84 4.31 -19.84
C ASN A 320 -8.34 4.62 -19.70
N SER A 321 -9.03 3.95 -18.79
CA SER A 321 -10.46 4.16 -18.55
C SER A 321 -10.67 5.36 -17.61
N PRO A 322 -11.67 6.23 -17.86
CA PRO A 322 -11.97 7.35 -16.97
C PRO A 322 -12.60 6.90 -15.65
N GLY A 323 -12.59 7.77 -14.64
CA GLY A 323 -13.22 7.51 -13.34
C GLY A 323 -12.42 6.58 -12.44
N GLU A 324 -13.06 6.16 -11.36
CA GLU A 324 -12.45 5.35 -10.32
C GLU A 324 -12.64 3.84 -10.55
N TRP A 325 -11.83 3.00 -9.90
CA TRP A 325 -11.92 1.55 -10.02
C TRP A 325 -13.32 1.02 -9.62
N TYR A 326 -13.96 1.62 -8.64
CA TYR A 326 -15.30 1.27 -8.17
C TYR A 326 -16.45 1.78 -9.05
N ASP A 327 -16.14 2.49 -10.15
CA ASP A 327 -17.11 2.83 -11.20
C ASP A 327 -17.29 1.70 -12.22
N TYR A 328 -16.51 0.62 -12.07
CA TYR A 328 -16.49 -0.53 -12.97
C TYR A 328 -16.90 -1.82 -12.23
N PRO A 329 -17.52 -2.78 -12.92
CA PRO A 329 -17.84 -4.06 -12.30
C PRO A 329 -16.57 -4.83 -11.94
N LEU A 330 -16.68 -5.65 -10.90
CA LEU A 330 -15.65 -6.61 -10.54
C LEU A 330 -15.79 -7.88 -11.41
N PHE A 331 -14.68 -8.47 -11.85
CA PHE A 331 -14.74 -9.68 -12.69
C PHE A 331 -15.44 -10.84 -11.97
N THR A 332 -15.27 -10.97 -10.65
CA THR A 332 -15.95 -11.98 -9.82
C THR A 332 -17.47 -11.83 -9.86
N THR A 333 -17.98 -10.60 -9.82
CA THR A 333 -19.41 -10.31 -10.01
C THR A 333 -19.89 -10.73 -11.41
N MET A 334 -19.06 -10.48 -12.45
CA MET A 334 -19.39 -10.91 -13.82
C MET A 334 -19.49 -12.43 -13.92
N PHE A 335 -18.55 -13.17 -13.29
CA PHE A 335 -18.58 -14.64 -13.25
C PHE A 335 -19.83 -15.16 -12.55
N ARG A 336 -20.19 -14.58 -11.40
CA ARG A 336 -21.43 -14.96 -10.69
C ARG A 336 -22.68 -14.74 -11.54
N ARG A 337 -22.75 -13.59 -12.21
CA ARG A 337 -23.90 -13.26 -13.11
C ARG A 337 -23.91 -14.11 -14.37
N ALA A 338 -22.77 -14.57 -14.83
CA ALA A 338 -22.67 -15.51 -15.94
C ALA A 338 -23.06 -16.95 -15.58
N GLY A 339 -23.18 -17.28 -14.28
CA GLY A 339 -23.57 -18.60 -13.80
C GLY A 339 -22.40 -19.48 -13.35
N TYR A 340 -21.21 -18.93 -13.17
CA TYR A 340 -20.11 -19.65 -12.52
C TYR A 340 -20.36 -19.77 -11.01
N ASP A 341 -19.95 -20.91 -10.46
CA ASP A 341 -19.77 -21.09 -9.03
C ASP A 341 -18.40 -20.54 -8.64
N VAL A 342 -18.38 -19.45 -7.86
CA VAL A 342 -17.16 -18.72 -7.53
C VAL A 342 -16.77 -18.97 -6.08
N SER A 343 -15.59 -19.58 -5.89
CA SER A 343 -15.00 -19.83 -4.56
C SER A 343 -13.80 -18.92 -4.34
N PHE A 344 -13.73 -18.25 -3.18
CA PHE A 344 -12.59 -17.45 -2.75
C PHE A 344 -12.02 -18.03 -1.45
N LEU A 345 -10.88 -18.69 -1.57
CA LEU A 345 -10.16 -19.35 -0.48
C LEU A 345 -8.94 -18.51 -0.12
N SER A 346 -9.01 -17.78 0.98
CA SER A 346 -7.99 -16.83 1.40
C SER A 346 -7.36 -17.24 2.71
N ASN A 347 -6.03 -17.18 2.79
CA ASN A 347 -5.30 -17.36 4.04
C ASN A 347 -4.94 -16.00 4.71
N GLN A 348 -5.48 -14.90 4.19
CA GLN A 348 -5.34 -13.56 4.76
C GLN A 348 -6.70 -12.98 5.17
N TYR A 349 -7.69 -13.05 4.29
CA TYR A 349 -8.99 -12.40 4.44
C TYR A 349 -10.10 -13.42 4.62
N VAL A 350 -10.64 -13.52 5.82
CA VAL A 350 -11.84 -14.30 6.12
C VAL A 350 -12.93 -13.37 6.64
N LEU A 351 -14.20 -13.71 6.35
CA LEU A 351 -15.34 -12.97 6.89
C LEU A 351 -15.34 -13.05 8.41
N SER A 352 -15.27 -11.92 9.09
CA SER A 352 -15.48 -11.89 10.52
C SER A 352 -16.96 -12.01 10.85
N LEU A 353 -17.29 -12.97 11.73
CA LEU A 353 -18.65 -13.21 12.19
C LEU A 353 -19.06 -12.29 13.37
N GLU A 354 -18.14 -11.47 13.91
CA GLU A 354 -18.33 -10.78 15.18
C GLU A 354 -18.50 -9.25 15.08
N GLY A 355 -18.48 -8.65 13.89
CA GLY A 355 -18.77 -7.22 13.69
C GLY A 355 -17.81 -6.30 14.46
N ARG A 356 -16.51 -6.66 14.58
CA ARG A 356 -15.50 -5.83 15.26
C ARG A 356 -15.14 -4.62 14.40
N LEU A 357 -14.68 -3.55 15.02
CA LEU A 357 -14.25 -2.33 14.31
C LEU A 357 -13.09 -2.61 13.33
N SER A 358 -12.25 -3.62 13.63
CA SER A 358 -11.23 -4.15 12.71
C SER A 358 -11.81 -4.81 11.46
N ASP A 359 -13.04 -5.30 11.52
CA ASP A 359 -13.72 -6.01 10.44
C ASP A 359 -14.27 -5.05 9.38
N PHE A 360 -14.36 -3.76 9.69
CA PHE A 360 -14.86 -2.72 8.78
C PHE A 360 -13.79 -2.17 7.83
N VAL A 361 -12.56 -2.61 7.96
CA VAL A 361 -11.43 -1.92 7.32
C VAL A 361 -10.61 -2.82 6.39
N GLU A 362 -10.75 -4.16 6.51
CA GLU A 362 -10.02 -5.10 5.67
C GLU A 362 -10.69 -5.26 4.31
N ASP A 363 -10.08 -4.71 3.25
CA ASP A 363 -10.50 -4.81 1.84
C ASP A 363 -12.02 -4.92 1.68
N LEU A 364 -12.70 -3.81 2.00
CA LEU A 364 -14.16 -3.73 2.13
C LEU A 364 -14.93 -4.35 0.96
N PHE A 365 -14.38 -4.26 -0.25
CA PHE A 365 -15.03 -4.83 -1.43
C PHE A 365 -14.97 -6.36 -1.49
N LEU A 366 -14.08 -7.02 -0.74
CA LEU A 366 -13.99 -8.48 -0.62
C LEU A 366 -14.67 -9.00 0.65
N ASN A 367 -14.57 -8.26 1.75
CA ASN A 367 -14.90 -8.73 3.10
C ASN A 367 -16.17 -8.11 3.67
N GLU A 368 -16.68 -7.00 3.12
CA GLU A 368 -18.01 -6.53 3.47
C GLU A 368 -19.04 -7.61 3.07
N ALA A 369 -19.94 -7.96 3.99
CA ALA A 369 -20.80 -9.14 3.86
C ALA A 369 -21.68 -9.13 2.59
N HIS A 370 -22.23 -7.98 2.22
CA HIS A 370 -23.07 -7.83 1.03
C HIS A 370 -22.24 -7.99 -0.25
N MET A 371 -21.09 -7.31 -0.33
CA MET A 371 -20.18 -7.41 -1.47
C MET A 371 -19.59 -8.80 -1.61
N SER A 372 -19.23 -9.45 -0.51
CA SER A 372 -18.76 -10.82 -0.52
C SER A 372 -19.81 -11.80 -1.09
N ASN A 373 -21.08 -11.67 -0.70
CA ASN A 373 -22.16 -12.50 -1.19
C ASN A 373 -22.49 -12.28 -2.68
N ILE A 374 -22.30 -11.06 -3.19
CA ILE A 374 -22.46 -10.76 -4.61
C ILE A 374 -21.37 -11.44 -5.45
N GLN A 375 -20.15 -11.49 -4.95
CA GLN A 375 -18.97 -11.95 -5.66
C GLN A 375 -18.75 -13.47 -5.54
N PHE A 376 -19.00 -14.04 -4.37
CA PHE A 376 -18.57 -15.40 -4.05
C PHE A 376 -19.74 -16.29 -3.63
N SER A 377 -19.74 -17.54 -4.12
CA SER A 377 -20.63 -18.60 -3.66
C SER A 377 -20.13 -19.22 -2.36
N HIS A 378 -18.81 -19.36 -2.28
CA HIS A 378 -18.15 -20.07 -1.19
C HIS A 378 -16.89 -19.32 -0.73
N ARG A 379 -16.65 -19.38 0.57
CA ARG A 379 -15.43 -18.88 1.21
C ARG A 379 -15.03 -19.84 2.34
N ASN A 380 -13.72 -19.94 2.62
CA ASN A 380 -13.25 -20.55 3.85
C ASN A 380 -13.62 -19.70 5.07
N LYS A 381 -13.76 -20.35 6.22
CA LYS A 381 -14.22 -19.72 7.47
C LYS A 381 -13.08 -19.23 8.35
N GLU A 382 -11.90 -19.81 8.20
CA GLU A 382 -10.74 -19.61 9.06
C GLU A 382 -9.48 -19.52 8.22
N THR A 383 -8.49 -18.78 8.71
CA THR A 383 -7.14 -18.78 8.19
C THR A 383 -6.36 -19.94 8.78
N HIS A 384 -5.32 -20.39 8.08
CA HIS A 384 -4.43 -21.47 8.49
C HIS A 384 -3.04 -20.92 8.84
N ASN A 385 -2.28 -21.66 9.63
CA ASN A 385 -0.89 -21.31 9.90
C ASN A 385 -0.03 -21.25 8.62
N PHE A 386 -0.36 -22.13 7.67
CA PHE A 386 0.33 -22.23 6.38
C PHE A 386 -0.67 -22.41 5.24
N ASP A 387 -0.32 -21.93 4.06
CA ASP A 387 -1.19 -21.94 2.86
C ASP A 387 -1.62 -23.34 2.41
N ILE A 388 -0.91 -24.40 2.82
CA ILE A 388 -1.31 -25.78 2.55
C ILE A 388 -2.69 -26.13 3.08
N GLY A 389 -3.16 -25.42 4.13
CA GLY A 389 -4.50 -25.60 4.70
C GLY A 389 -5.63 -25.29 3.72
N LEU A 390 -5.40 -24.38 2.77
CA LEU A 390 -6.38 -24.04 1.72
C LEU A 390 -6.70 -25.21 0.80
N LEU A 391 -5.80 -26.21 0.70
CA LEU A 391 -6.08 -27.43 -0.06
C LEU A 391 -7.17 -28.29 0.61
N ALA A 392 -7.20 -28.33 1.93
CA ALA A 392 -8.24 -29.03 2.68
C ALA A 392 -9.59 -28.29 2.56
N ASP A 393 -9.58 -26.95 2.56
CA ASP A 393 -10.79 -26.16 2.31
C ASP A 393 -11.35 -26.44 0.91
N TYR A 394 -10.50 -26.48 -0.11
CA TYR A 394 -10.89 -26.82 -1.48
C TYR A 394 -11.47 -28.25 -1.57
N ASP A 395 -10.81 -29.24 -0.97
CA ASP A 395 -11.28 -30.62 -0.98
C ASP A 395 -12.66 -30.73 -0.31
N SER A 396 -12.90 -30.02 0.79
CA SER A 396 -14.18 -30.00 1.49
C SER A 396 -15.31 -29.43 0.62
N LEU A 397 -15.05 -28.38 -0.16
CA LEU A 397 -16.02 -27.79 -1.08
C LEU A 397 -16.37 -28.76 -2.22
N THR A 398 -15.37 -29.47 -2.77
CA THR A 398 -15.57 -30.37 -3.90
C THR A 398 -16.31 -31.65 -3.49
N HIS A 399 -16.12 -32.16 -2.27
CA HIS A 399 -16.85 -33.32 -1.76
C HIS A 399 -18.34 -33.08 -1.57
N THR A 400 -18.72 -31.85 -1.18
CA THR A 400 -20.14 -31.48 -0.99
C THR A 400 -20.91 -31.26 -2.31
N SER A 401 -20.20 -31.15 -3.42
CA SER A 401 -20.80 -30.83 -4.74
C SER A 401 -21.01 -32.07 -5.65
N GLN A 402 -20.65 -33.28 -5.21
CA GLN A 402 -20.66 -34.50 -6.06
C GLN A 402 -22.06 -34.94 -6.55
N ASP A 403 -23.14 -34.45 -5.93
CA ASP A 403 -24.52 -34.81 -6.30
C ASP A 403 -25.22 -33.82 -7.26
N LYS A 404 -24.51 -32.80 -7.76
CA LYS A 404 -25.09 -31.77 -8.65
C LYS A 404 -24.55 -31.89 -10.08
N THR A 405 -25.35 -31.44 -11.05
CA THR A 405 -24.90 -31.21 -12.43
C THR A 405 -23.63 -30.36 -12.42
N PRO A 406 -22.60 -30.69 -13.22
CA PRO A 406 -21.35 -29.95 -13.25
C PRO A 406 -21.61 -28.47 -13.60
N THR A 407 -21.47 -27.60 -12.61
CA THR A 407 -21.55 -26.15 -12.81
C THR A 407 -20.13 -25.64 -13.10
N PRO A 408 -19.96 -24.75 -14.09
CA PRO A 408 -18.67 -24.10 -14.31
C PRO A 408 -18.15 -23.42 -13.05
N GLN A 409 -16.86 -23.51 -12.79
CA GLN A 409 -16.24 -23.10 -11.53
C GLN A 409 -15.09 -22.11 -11.75
N LEU A 410 -15.04 -21.10 -10.90
CA LEU A 410 -13.87 -20.28 -10.66
C LEU A 410 -13.44 -20.46 -9.22
N THR A 411 -12.22 -20.95 -9.00
CA THR A 411 -11.64 -21.01 -7.65
C THR A 411 -10.46 -20.05 -7.55
N ILE A 412 -10.52 -19.12 -6.62
CA ILE A 412 -9.44 -18.18 -6.34
C ILE A 412 -8.76 -18.62 -5.05
N PHE A 413 -7.46 -18.93 -5.11
CA PHE A 413 -6.61 -19.14 -3.95
C PHE A 413 -5.83 -17.86 -3.68
N HIS A 414 -5.99 -17.28 -2.51
CA HIS A 414 -5.25 -16.12 -2.05
C HIS A 414 -4.35 -16.52 -0.90
N PHE A 415 -3.06 -16.55 -1.17
CA PHE A 415 -2.05 -17.00 -0.23
C PHE A 415 -1.66 -15.88 0.75
N ARG A 416 -1.24 -16.26 1.95
CA ARG A 416 -0.40 -15.41 2.79
C ARG A 416 1.03 -15.35 2.24
N GLY A 417 1.41 -16.37 1.50
CA GLY A 417 2.57 -16.44 0.65
C GLY A 417 3.87 -16.05 1.33
N LEU A 418 4.49 -15.02 0.79
CA LEU A 418 5.78 -14.50 1.21
C LEU A 418 5.65 -13.17 1.98
N HIS A 419 4.50 -12.92 2.62
CA HIS A 419 4.31 -11.76 3.50
C HIS A 419 5.37 -11.72 4.61
N ALA A 420 5.74 -10.54 5.07
CA ALA A 420 6.76 -10.32 6.12
C ALA A 420 6.61 -11.27 7.33
N ALA A 421 7.68 -11.41 8.12
CA ALA A 421 7.93 -12.52 9.05
C ALA A 421 8.09 -13.87 8.31
N PHE A 422 8.98 -13.88 7.31
CA PHE A 422 9.19 -15.01 6.38
C PHE A 422 9.43 -16.36 7.09
N ASN A 423 10.09 -16.35 8.26
CA ASN A 423 10.31 -17.53 9.12
C ASN A 423 9.02 -18.17 9.66
N GLU A 424 7.88 -17.50 9.53
CA GLU A 424 6.55 -17.99 9.91
C GLU A 424 5.74 -18.50 8.69
N ARG A 425 6.29 -18.45 7.50
CA ARG A 425 5.59 -18.80 6.25
C ARG A 425 5.80 -20.26 5.84
N PHE A 426 6.63 -21.00 6.55
CA PHE A 426 6.89 -22.42 6.32
C PHE A 426 7.09 -23.18 7.64
N PRO A 427 6.78 -24.49 7.70
CA PRO A 427 7.12 -25.31 8.86
C PRO A 427 8.64 -25.40 9.04
N LYS A 428 9.16 -25.20 10.25
CA LYS A 428 10.61 -25.18 10.53
C LYS A 428 11.34 -26.43 10.01
N GLN A 429 10.66 -27.59 10.01
CA GLN A 429 11.19 -28.85 9.50
C GLN A 429 11.35 -28.89 7.96
N LYS A 430 10.74 -27.93 7.27
CA LYS A 430 10.81 -27.75 5.81
C LYS A 430 11.88 -26.75 5.40
N ALA A 431 12.61 -26.16 6.34
CA ALA A 431 13.75 -25.31 6.04
C ALA A 431 14.78 -26.08 5.21
N PHE A 432 15.13 -25.54 4.05
CA PHE A 432 16.10 -26.12 3.11
C PHE A 432 17.34 -25.25 2.99
N PHE A 433 17.19 -23.93 2.97
CA PHE A 433 18.27 -22.97 2.91
C PHE A 433 18.65 -22.48 4.29
N SER A 434 19.93 -22.18 4.46
CA SER A 434 20.54 -21.62 5.67
C SER A 434 21.45 -20.45 5.33
N VAL A 435 21.93 -19.71 6.29
CA VAL A 435 22.88 -18.59 6.10
C VAL A 435 24.14 -19.02 5.34
N ASN A 436 24.54 -20.29 5.43
CA ASN A 436 25.75 -20.80 4.76
C ASN A 436 25.58 -20.97 3.24
N ASP A 437 24.35 -20.90 2.75
CA ASP A 437 24.06 -21.04 1.32
C ASP A 437 24.29 -19.73 0.54
N TYR A 438 24.60 -18.64 1.23
CA TYR A 438 24.72 -17.30 0.64
C TYR A 438 26.14 -16.73 0.80
N GLN A 439 26.69 -16.20 -0.30
CA GLN A 439 28.03 -15.61 -0.33
C GLN A 439 27.96 -14.07 -0.39
N ARG A 440 27.13 -13.45 0.45
CA ARG A 440 26.93 -12.00 0.54
C ARG A 440 27.65 -11.45 1.77
N ARG A 441 28.87 -10.92 1.55
CA ARG A 441 29.74 -10.37 2.62
C ARG A 441 29.30 -8.99 3.11
N ASP A 442 28.43 -8.36 2.39
CA ASP A 442 27.83 -7.04 2.65
C ASP A 442 26.62 -7.13 3.58
N LEU A 443 26.10 -8.33 3.83
CA LEU A 443 24.96 -8.58 4.70
C LEU A 443 25.41 -9.08 6.07
N THR A 444 24.66 -8.69 7.11
CA THR A 444 24.84 -9.23 8.47
C THR A 444 24.36 -10.69 8.56
N PRO A 445 24.74 -11.44 9.59
CA PRO A 445 24.17 -12.78 9.80
C PRO A 445 22.66 -12.79 9.91
N GLU A 446 22.08 -11.77 10.50
CA GLU A 446 20.62 -11.55 10.63
C GLU A 446 19.97 -11.33 9.26
N ASP A 447 20.57 -10.51 8.40
CA ASP A 447 20.09 -10.28 7.02
C ASP A 447 20.16 -11.56 6.18
N LEU A 448 21.25 -12.34 6.34
CA LEU A 448 21.39 -13.63 5.67
C LEU A 448 20.34 -14.64 6.15
N GLN A 449 19.92 -14.57 7.41
CA GLN A 449 18.83 -15.40 7.92
C GLN A 449 17.49 -15.00 7.31
N ILE A 450 17.21 -13.70 7.20
CA ILE A 450 16.00 -13.17 6.54
C ILE A 450 15.94 -13.63 5.08
N LEU A 451 17.06 -13.55 4.37
CA LEU A 451 17.18 -14.02 2.99
C LEU A 451 16.91 -15.53 2.87
N ALA A 452 17.50 -16.33 3.78
CA ALA A 452 17.27 -17.78 3.81
C ALA A 452 15.80 -18.12 4.14
N ASP A 453 15.19 -17.39 5.05
CA ASP A 453 13.79 -17.58 5.41
C ASP A 453 12.84 -17.23 4.26
N TYR A 454 13.14 -16.17 3.50
CA TYR A 454 12.39 -15.83 2.30
C TYR A 454 12.45 -16.93 1.23
N ASP A 455 13.65 -17.43 0.92
CA ASP A 455 13.85 -18.51 -0.04
C ASP A 455 13.21 -19.84 0.43
N ASN A 456 13.23 -20.11 1.73
CA ASN A 456 12.52 -21.25 2.33
C ASN A 456 10.99 -21.12 2.22
N ALA A 457 10.46 -19.93 2.48
CA ALA A 457 9.04 -19.64 2.32
C ALA A 457 8.60 -19.81 0.86
N MET A 458 9.41 -19.33 -0.10
CA MET A 458 9.16 -19.51 -1.54
C MET A 458 9.16 -20.98 -1.93
N ARG A 459 10.11 -21.75 -1.42
CA ARG A 459 10.19 -23.18 -1.68
C ARG A 459 9.00 -23.95 -1.11
N TYR A 460 8.51 -23.54 0.05
CA TYR A 460 7.32 -24.14 0.63
C TYR A 460 6.04 -23.75 -0.14
N ASN A 461 5.96 -22.51 -0.62
CA ASN A 461 4.87 -22.05 -1.47
C ASN A 461 4.79 -22.87 -2.78
N ASP A 462 5.93 -23.25 -3.35
CA ASP A 462 6.02 -24.15 -4.50
C ASP A 462 5.38 -25.53 -4.25
N GLU A 463 5.50 -26.09 -3.03
CA GLU A 463 4.81 -27.33 -2.64
C GLU A 463 3.29 -27.15 -2.61
N VAL A 464 2.81 -26.00 -2.14
CA VAL A 464 1.37 -25.69 -2.10
C VAL A 464 0.81 -25.57 -3.51
N ILE A 465 1.51 -24.88 -4.39
CA ILE A 465 1.13 -24.75 -5.81
C ILE A 465 1.08 -26.13 -6.49
N GLU A 466 2.08 -26.99 -6.24
CA GLU A 466 2.06 -28.36 -6.77
C GLU A 466 0.86 -29.16 -6.25
N GLY A 467 0.49 -28.95 -4.99
CA GLY A 467 -0.73 -29.56 -4.41
C GLY A 467 -2.02 -29.12 -5.12
N ILE A 468 -2.09 -27.86 -5.58
CA ILE A 468 -3.21 -27.37 -6.39
C ILE A 468 -3.19 -28.01 -7.78
N LEU A 469 -2.06 -27.95 -8.48
CA LEU A 469 -1.92 -28.48 -9.84
C LEU A 469 -2.26 -29.97 -9.91
N SER A 470 -1.79 -30.75 -8.93
CA SER A 470 -2.10 -32.19 -8.84
C SER A 470 -3.60 -32.48 -8.71
N ARG A 471 -4.38 -31.59 -8.08
CA ARG A 471 -5.84 -31.72 -7.98
C ARG A 471 -6.56 -31.36 -9.29
N MET A 472 -5.88 -30.69 -10.20
CA MET A 472 -6.41 -30.23 -11.49
C MET A 472 -6.05 -31.17 -12.66
N GLU A 473 -5.07 -32.05 -12.51
CA GLU A 473 -4.52 -32.87 -13.61
C GLU A 473 -5.57 -33.68 -14.38
N ASN A 474 -6.53 -34.26 -13.65
CA ASN A 474 -7.58 -35.12 -14.24
C ASN A 474 -8.89 -34.37 -14.53
N LYS A 475 -8.86 -33.05 -14.55
CA LYS A 475 -10.03 -32.19 -14.83
C LYS A 475 -9.76 -31.40 -16.10
N GLU A 476 -10.83 -30.91 -16.73
CA GLU A 476 -10.70 -29.90 -17.79
C GLU A 476 -10.44 -28.53 -17.15
N ALA A 477 -9.18 -28.24 -16.86
CA ALA A 477 -8.81 -27.10 -16.03
C ALA A 477 -7.70 -26.26 -16.63
N ILE A 478 -7.82 -24.95 -16.40
CA ILE A 478 -6.78 -23.95 -16.62
C ILE A 478 -6.44 -23.27 -15.28
N VAL A 479 -5.15 -23.14 -15.00
CA VAL A 479 -4.65 -22.49 -13.77
C VAL A 479 -3.82 -21.27 -14.15
N ILE A 480 -4.16 -20.14 -13.59
CA ILE A 480 -3.44 -18.87 -13.72
C ILE A 480 -2.75 -18.60 -12.38
N ASN A 481 -1.45 -18.35 -12.39
CA ASN A 481 -0.70 -17.98 -11.21
C ASN A 481 0.00 -16.65 -11.42
N LEU A 482 -0.19 -15.73 -10.48
CA LEU A 482 0.53 -14.47 -10.41
C LEU A 482 0.63 -14.04 -8.94
N ALA A 483 1.44 -13.01 -8.68
CA ALA A 483 1.46 -12.34 -7.38
C ALA A 483 0.73 -11.00 -7.44
N ASP A 484 0.30 -10.53 -6.29
CA ASP A 484 -0.24 -9.19 -6.12
C ASP A 484 0.84 -8.12 -6.30
N HIS A 485 2.03 -8.34 -5.74
CA HIS A 485 3.26 -7.57 -5.92
C HIS A 485 4.49 -8.39 -5.55
N GLY A 486 5.67 -7.83 -5.76
CA GLY A 486 6.94 -8.39 -5.30
C GLY A 486 7.37 -7.85 -3.93
N GLU A 487 8.60 -8.19 -3.52
CA GLU A 487 9.20 -7.76 -2.26
C GLU A 487 10.69 -7.48 -2.43
N ARG A 488 11.23 -6.46 -1.74
CA ARG A 488 12.68 -6.26 -1.70
C ARG A 488 13.31 -7.28 -0.76
N ILE A 489 14.39 -7.90 -1.23
CA ILE A 489 15.08 -8.92 -0.46
C ILE A 489 16.59 -8.89 -0.72
N PHE A 490 17.22 -7.75 -0.46
CA PHE A 490 18.67 -7.53 -0.56
C PHE A 490 19.26 -7.68 -1.98
N ASP A 491 18.46 -7.63 -3.04
CA ASP A 491 18.94 -7.75 -4.41
C ASP A 491 19.68 -6.50 -4.90
N TYR A 492 20.37 -6.62 -6.03
CA TYR A 492 21.10 -5.53 -6.71
C TYR A 492 22.19 -4.85 -5.86
N GLY A 493 22.80 -5.62 -4.93
CA GLY A 493 23.85 -5.09 -4.06
C GLY A 493 23.36 -4.13 -2.98
N THR A 494 22.07 -4.10 -2.71
CA THR A 494 21.51 -3.33 -1.60
C THR A 494 21.49 -4.15 -0.31
N THR A 495 21.44 -3.47 0.83
CA THR A 495 21.22 -4.05 2.16
C THR A 495 19.79 -3.80 2.65
N ASN A 496 18.88 -3.49 1.71
CA ASN A 496 17.48 -3.18 2.02
C ASN A 496 16.59 -4.40 1.78
N TYR A 497 15.64 -4.61 2.66
CA TYR A 497 14.54 -5.55 2.50
C TYR A 497 13.22 -4.89 2.93
N GLY A 498 12.10 -5.56 2.64
CA GLY A 498 10.78 -5.03 2.95
C GLY A 498 10.28 -3.99 1.93
N ARG A 499 9.05 -3.57 2.08
CA ARG A 499 8.39 -2.66 1.15
C ARG A 499 8.97 -1.25 1.19
N SER A 500 8.99 -0.58 0.05
CA SER A 500 9.38 0.83 -0.07
C SER A 500 8.55 1.52 -1.12
N MET A 501 8.13 2.74 -0.83
CA MET A 501 7.45 3.61 -1.79
C MET A 501 8.44 4.46 -2.61
N ALA A 502 9.74 4.35 -2.34
CA ALA A 502 10.76 4.97 -3.18
C ALA A 502 10.85 4.20 -4.52
N LEU A 503 10.55 4.88 -5.61
CA LEU A 503 10.59 4.33 -6.96
C LEU A 503 12.01 4.46 -7.53
N THR A 504 12.97 3.80 -6.88
CA THR A 504 14.29 3.57 -7.45
C THR A 504 14.25 2.37 -8.39
N GLN A 505 15.22 2.26 -9.31
CA GLN A 505 15.23 1.17 -10.28
C GLN A 505 15.25 -0.21 -9.59
N GLU A 506 16.08 -0.37 -8.55
CA GLU A 506 16.19 -1.59 -7.77
C GLU A 506 14.87 -1.92 -7.05
N SER A 507 14.24 -0.89 -6.49
CA SER A 507 12.96 -1.02 -5.80
C SER A 507 11.84 -1.43 -6.77
N ILE A 508 11.83 -0.87 -7.98
CA ILE A 508 10.86 -1.22 -9.03
C ILE A 508 11.01 -2.67 -9.44
N CYS A 509 12.24 -3.11 -9.77
CA CYS A 509 12.48 -4.49 -10.19
C CYS A 509 12.02 -5.50 -9.14
N GLN A 510 12.32 -5.25 -7.86
CA GLN A 510 12.02 -6.20 -6.79
C GLN A 510 10.54 -6.21 -6.40
N GLN A 511 9.86 -5.06 -6.44
CA GLN A 511 8.49 -4.93 -5.91
C GLN A 511 7.39 -4.97 -6.96
N TYR A 512 7.70 -4.69 -8.23
CA TYR A 512 6.67 -4.63 -9.28
C TYR A 512 6.83 -5.72 -10.32
N GLU A 513 8.03 -6.27 -10.55
CA GLU A 513 8.21 -7.40 -11.46
C GLU A 513 7.83 -8.70 -10.77
N ILE A 514 6.71 -9.28 -11.18
CA ILE A 514 6.10 -10.44 -10.53
C ILE A 514 6.15 -11.69 -11.42
N PRO A 515 6.09 -12.91 -10.84
CA PRO A 515 5.87 -14.12 -11.60
C PRO A 515 4.46 -14.14 -12.20
N PHE A 516 4.37 -14.61 -13.43
CA PHE A 516 3.09 -14.89 -14.09
C PHE A 516 3.25 -16.07 -15.02
N TRP A 517 2.41 -17.08 -14.84
CA TRP A 517 2.36 -18.24 -15.72
C TRP A 517 0.96 -18.85 -15.78
N ILE A 518 0.71 -19.59 -16.85
CA ILE A 518 -0.51 -20.35 -17.06
C ILE A 518 -0.16 -21.83 -17.21
N TRP A 519 -0.95 -22.68 -16.58
CA TRP A 519 -0.91 -24.13 -16.72
C TRP A 519 -2.25 -24.64 -17.25
N CYS A 520 -2.20 -25.65 -18.13
CA CYS A 520 -3.38 -26.30 -18.69
C CYS A 520 -3.28 -27.82 -18.50
N SER A 521 -4.37 -28.43 -18.03
CA SER A 521 -4.46 -29.90 -17.98
C SER A 521 -4.43 -30.52 -19.38
N SER A 522 -4.11 -31.80 -19.49
CA SER A 522 -4.12 -32.51 -20.77
C SER A 522 -5.48 -32.45 -21.45
N SER A 523 -6.56 -32.67 -20.69
CA SER A 523 -7.93 -32.56 -21.22
C SER A 523 -8.26 -31.17 -21.73
N TYR A 524 -7.79 -30.11 -21.04
CA TYR A 524 -7.99 -28.74 -21.49
C TYR A 524 -7.23 -28.46 -22.79
N LYS A 525 -5.99 -28.91 -22.89
CA LYS A 525 -5.17 -28.75 -24.13
C LYS A 525 -5.79 -29.40 -25.35
N GLU A 526 -6.39 -30.57 -25.15
CA GLU A 526 -7.07 -31.30 -26.25
C GLU A 526 -8.33 -30.58 -26.73
N LYS A 527 -9.10 -30.02 -25.80
CA LYS A 527 -10.39 -29.39 -26.11
C LYS A 527 -10.27 -27.92 -26.54
N HIS A 528 -9.21 -27.23 -26.14
CA HIS A 528 -9.02 -25.79 -26.34
C HIS A 528 -7.66 -25.48 -27.02
N PRO A 529 -7.28 -26.14 -28.11
CA PRO A 529 -5.97 -25.97 -28.73
C PRO A 529 -5.71 -24.54 -29.21
N GLU A 530 -6.77 -23.81 -29.58
CA GLU A 530 -6.65 -22.40 -30.01
C GLU A 530 -6.23 -21.48 -28.84
N ILE A 531 -6.83 -21.66 -27.65
CA ILE A 531 -6.46 -20.90 -26.47
C ILE A 531 -5.02 -21.22 -26.07
N VAL A 532 -4.64 -22.49 -26.12
CA VAL A 532 -3.26 -22.90 -25.81
C VAL A 532 -2.26 -22.26 -26.79
N GLN A 533 -2.60 -22.18 -28.07
CA GLN A 533 -1.77 -21.51 -29.07
C GLN A 533 -1.65 -19.99 -28.79
N GLN A 534 -2.74 -19.36 -28.39
CA GLN A 534 -2.72 -17.96 -27.98
C GLN A 534 -1.85 -17.73 -26.72
N ILE A 535 -1.90 -18.64 -25.73
CA ILE A 535 -1.03 -18.61 -24.56
C ILE A 535 0.44 -18.69 -24.99
N ILE A 536 0.79 -19.66 -25.84
CA ILE A 536 2.17 -19.85 -26.33
C ILE A 536 2.68 -18.59 -27.05
N SER A 537 1.86 -18.00 -27.92
CA SER A 537 2.25 -16.81 -28.69
C SER A 537 2.32 -15.52 -27.88
N SER A 538 1.84 -15.54 -26.65
CA SER A 538 1.72 -14.34 -25.79
C SER A 538 2.77 -14.24 -24.70
N GLN A 539 3.64 -15.24 -24.51
CA GLN A 539 4.59 -15.32 -23.40
C GLN A 539 5.61 -14.16 -23.34
N GLU A 540 5.91 -13.55 -24.48
CA GLU A 540 6.86 -12.43 -24.59
C GLU A 540 6.16 -11.04 -24.56
N LYS A 541 4.82 -11.00 -24.50
CA LYS A 541 4.10 -9.73 -24.49
C LYS A 541 4.23 -9.03 -23.15
N PRO A 542 4.50 -7.71 -23.13
CA PRO A 542 4.46 -6.93 -21.90
C PRO A 542 3.03 -6.83 -21.36
N TRP A 543 2.89 -6.91 -20.05
CA TRP A 543 1.58 -6.87 -19.42
C TRP A 543 1.62 -6.28 -17.99
N ILE A 544 0.44 -5.90 -17.47
CA ILE A 544 0.24 -5.36 -16.13
C ILE A 544 -1.00 -5.97 -15.49
N THR A 545 -0.94 -6.20 -14.18
CA THR A 545 -1.99 -6.91 -13.43
C THR A 545 -3.35 -6.24 -13.41
N SER A 546 -3.45 -4.93 -13.59
CA SER A 546 -4.72 -4.22 -13.75
C SER A 546 -5.55 -4.69 -14.96
N ASN A 547 -4.95 -5.45 -15.86
CA ASN A 547 -5.62 -6.04 -17.01
C ASN A 547 -6.12 -7.48 -16.78
N LEU A 548 -5.88 -8.05 -15.60
CA LEU A 548 -6.30 -9.42 -15.24
C LEU A 548 -7.79 -9.68 -15.46
N PRO A 549 -8.72 -8.78 -15.13
CA PRO A 549 -10.14 -8.99 -15.33
C PRO A 549 -10.50 -9.33 -16.80
N HIS A 550 -9.84 -8.69 -17.75
CA HIS A 550 -10.10 -8.91 -19.17
C HIS A 550 -9.60 -10.28 -19.66
N LEU A 551 -8.48 -10.76 -19.13
CA LEU A 551 -8.02 -12.14 -19.34
C LEU A 551 -9.01 -13.15 -18.77
N MET A 552 -9.49 -12.92 -17.55
CA MET A 552 -10.42 -13.82 -16.85
C MET A 552 -11.76 -13.93 -17.59
N LEU A 553 -12.34 -12.80 -18.03
CA LEU A 553 -13.57 -12.83 -18.83
C LEU A 553 -13.39 -13.58 -20.16
N PHE A 554 -12.27 -13.37 -20.84
CA PHE A 554 -11.96 -14.08 -22.08
C PHE A 554 -11.89 -15.59 -21.88
N LEU A 555 -11.16 -16.06 -20.86
CA LEU A 555 -11.02 -17.49 -20.56
C LEU A 555 -12.36 -18.14 -20.20
N ALA A 556 -13.24 -17.41 -19.54
CA ALA A 556 -14.59 -17.88 -19.23
C ALA A 556 -15.55 -17.85 -20.42
N GLY A 557 -15.22 -17.12 -21.48
CA GLY A 557 -16.14 -16.84 -22.59
C GLY A 557 -17.26 -15.89 -22.21
N ILE A 558 -17.03 -15.02 -21.21
CA ILE A 558 -18.00 -14.00 -20.78
C ILE A 558 -17.89 -12.79 -21.70
N SER A 559 -18.99 -12.44 -22.34
CA SER A 559 -19.12 -11.25 -23.20
C SER A 559 -19.80 -10.11 -22.44
N ASN A 560 -19.21 -8.93 -22.56
CA ASN A 560 -19.81 -7.68 -22.12
C ASN A 560 -19.25 -6.52 -22.96
N HIS A 561 -20.04 -5.99 -23.88
CA HIS A 561 -19.61 -4.96 -24.83
C HIS A 561 -19.30 -3.62 -24.18
N LYS A 562 -19.83 -3.35 -22.99
CA LYS A 562 -19.63 -2.08 -22.30
C LYS A 562 -18.27 -1.99 -21.59
N TYR A 563 -17.83 -3.10 -20.98
CA TYR A 563 -16.68 -3.06 -20.07
C TYR A 563 -15.50 -3.90 -20.52
N TYR A 564 -15.74 -4.97 -21.31
CA TYR A 564 -14.65 -5.80 -21.82
C TYR A 564 -13.82 -5.07 -22.88
N GLN A 565 -12.51 -5.08 -22.72
CA GLN A 565 -11.55 -4.49 -23.68
C GLN A 565 -10.58 -5.58 -24.16
N SER A 566 -10.68 -5.96 -25.43
CA SER A 566 -9.80 -6.99 -26.03
C SER A 566 -8.33 -6.57 -26.04
N SER A 567 -8.06 -5.27 -26.15
CA SER A 567 -6.70 -4.72 -26.09
C SER A 567 -6.00 -4.89 -24.74
N ALA A 568 -6.74 -5.08 -23.65
CA ALA A 568 -6.22 -5.35 -22.32
C ALA A 568 -5.99 -6.85 -22.06
N ASN A 569 -6.61 -7.73 -22.83
CA ASN A 569 -6.40 -9.17 -22.73
C ASN A 569 -5.09 -9.59 -23.41
N ILE A 570 -4.12 -10.08 -22.65
CA ILE A 570 -2.79 -10.49 -23.14
C ILE A 570 -2.87 -11.56 -24.24
N LEU A 571 -3.88 -12.44 -24.22
CA LEU A 571 -4.05 -13.50 -25.20
C LEU A 571 -4.68 -13.02 -26.51
N SER A 572 -5.27 -11.82 -26.52
CA SER A 572 -5.86 -11.26 -27.72
C SER A 572 -4.80 -10.90 -28.76
N PRO A 573 -5.08 -11.09 -30.07
CA PRO A 573 -4.26 -10.51 -31.15
C PRO A 573 -4.17 -8.99 -31.05
N ASP A 574 -5.22 -8.33 -30.52
CA ASP A 574 -5.30 -6.88 -30.36
C ASP A 574 -4.60 -6.38 -29.10
N ALA A 575 -4.00 -7.27 -28.30
CA ALA A 575 -3.34 -6.89 -27.06
C ALA A 575 -2.31 -5.78 -27.29
N LYS A 576 -2.52 -4.63 -26.64
CA LYS A 576 -1.63 -3.47 -26.69
C LYS A 576 -1.33 -3.05 -25.26
N CYS A 577 -0.15 -3.36 -24.78
CA CYS A 577 0.34 -2.79 -23.53
C CYS A 577 1.20 -1.56 -23.84
N ILE A 578 0.54 -0.43 -24.10
CA ILE A 578 1.20 0.79 -24.56
C ILE A 578 1.89 1.50 -23.39
N ASN A 579 1.21 1.62 -22.27
CA ASN A 579 1.72 2.30 -21.08
C ASN A 579 1.43 1.43 -19.86
N ARG A 580 2.47 1.06 -19.13
CA ARG A 580 2.34 0.37 -17.83
C ARG A 580 2.62 1.37 -16.73
N ILE A 581 1.57 1.92 -16.14
CA ILE A 581 1.70 2.89 -15.06
C ILE A 581 1.69 2.13 -13.74
N ILE A 582 2.75 2.25 -12.97
CA ILE A 582 2.88 1.69 -11.62
C ILE A 582 2.78 2.79 -10.58
N SER A 583 2.27 2.46 -9.39
CA SER A 583 1.98 3.43 -8.32
C SER A 583 1.17 4.64 -8.79
N GLY A 584 0.22 4.43 -9.71
CA GLY A 584 -0.68 5.46 -10.23
C GLY A 584 -0.04 6.57 -11.09
N LYS A 585 1.30 6.61 -11.22
CA LYS A 585 1.98 7.77 -11.86
C LYS A 585 3.27 7.46 -12.61
N TYR A 586 3.92 6.37 -12.32
CA TYR A 586 5.23 6.07 -12.90
C TYR A 586 5.08 5.20 -14.14
N LEU A 587 5.53 5.69 -15.29
CA LEU A 587 5.57 4.89 -16.52
C LEU A 587 6.71 3.85 -16.41
N TYR A 588 6.33 2.57 -16.27
CA TYR A 588 7.28 1.47 -16.26
C TYR A 588 7.80 1.22 -17.68
N THR A 589 9.12 1.27 -17.81
CA THR A 589 9.84 0.82 -19.00
C THR A 589 10.67 -0.38 -18.61
N THR A 590 10.62 -1.45 -19.43
CA THR A 590 11.44 -2.64 -19.20
C THR A 590 12.89 -2.22 -19.09
N SER A 591 13.47 -2.35 -17.91
CA SER A 591 14.88 -2.03 -17.71
C SER A 591 15.71 -3.19 -18.23
N ASN A 592 16.70 -2.88 -19.07
CA ASN A 592 17.79 -3.78 -19.38
C ASN A 592 18.75 -3.91 -18.17
N PHE A 593 18.20 -4.23 -16.99
CA PHE A 593 19.01 -4.67 -15.88
C PHE A 593 19.41 -6.12 -16.11
N THR A 594 20.46 -6.31 -16.89
CA THR A 594 21.25 -7.53 -16.83
C THR A 594 21.99 -7.47 -15.49
N GLY A 595 21.40 -8.05 -14.45
CA GLY A 595 22.11 -8.30 -13.21
C GLY A 595 23.30 -9.19 -13.49
N ASN A 596 24.49 -8.64 -13.30
CA ASN A 596 25.73 -9.40 -13.11
C ASN A 596 25.83 -9.81 -11.65
#